data_643818597620f7f3eec797f7ee940de0
#
_entry.id   643818597620f7f3eec797f7ee940de0
#
_cell.length_a   1.000
_cell.length_b   1.000
_cell.length_c   1.000
_cell.angle_alpha   90.00
_cell.angle_beta   90.00
_cell.angle_gamma   90.00
#
_symmetry.space_group_name_H-M   'P 1'
#
loop_
_entity.id
_entity.type
_entity.pdbx_description
1 polymer ?
#
loop_
_entity_poly.entity_id
_entity_poly.type
_entity_poly.pdbx_seq_one_letter_code
_entity_poly.pdbx_strand_id
1 'polypeptide(L)'
;MPAVADAAPKNAVFGARTLKTGTQGRDVRVLQDFLTRAGVATAVDGRFGPGTSAKVRAWERRRAGGADGSSTGAASSAGVRIDGRLTPREARLLRQEVEAAEKGAAPQQKAAETPAPAATAPGEQATIGPDGKAIAPASAPEAVKRIIAAGNEIHDMPYVYGGGHSAPPNKASGYDCSGSMSYAFQGAGLLKNALDSSGFAAWGDPGPGQWVTTYGNAGHSYMVVAGLRFDTSGRANAGSRWQTKQRSSAGYTERHPRGL
;
A
#
# COMPACT_ATOMS: atom_id res chain seq x y z
N MET A 1 -4.85 13.98 40.11
CA MET A 1 -5.30 14.44 38.80
C MET A 1 -4.93 13.37 37.79
N PRO A 2 -5.86 12.60 37.18
CA PRO A 2 -5.50 11.71 36.08
C PRO A 2 -5.12 12.56 34.86
N ALA A 3 -3.95 12.26 34.27
CA ALA A 3 -3.48 12.88 33.05
C ALA A 3 -4.51 12.65 31.94
N VAL A 4 -5.06 13.71 31.37
CA VAL A 4 -5.91 13.66 30.20
C VAL A 4 -5.05 13.08 29.07
N ALA A 5 -5.35 11.87 28.64
CA ALA A 5 -4.76 11.29 27.44
C ALA A 5 -5.14 12.20 26.27
N ASP A 6 -4.14 12.87 25.72
CA ASP A 6 -4.26 13.73 24.55
C ASP A 6 -4.83 12.86 23.42
N ALA A 7 -6.10 13.01 23.15
CA ALA A 7 -6.81 12.26 22.10
C ALA A 7 -6.24 12.71 20.76
N ALA A 8 -5.32 11.92 20.26
CA ALA A 8 -4.66 12.18 18.99
C ALA A 8 -5.69 12.37 17.86
N PRO A 9 -5.48 13.33 16.95
CA PRO A 9 -6.35 13.53 15.81
C PRO A 9 -6.46 12.23 14.99
N LYS A 10 -7.69 11.79 14.73
CA LYS A 10 -7.99 10.53 14.00
C LYS A 10 -7.29 10.42 12.64
N ASN A 11 -6.77 11.54 12.11
CA ASN A 11 -6.12 11.68 10.80
C ASN A 11 -4.67 12.17 10.89
N ALA A 12 -3.93 11.81 11.95
CA ALA A 12 -2.53 12.22 12.05
C ALA A 12 -1.70 11.71 10.87
N VAL A 13 -0.95 12.61 10.24
CA VAL A 13 -0.06 12.29 9.12
C VAL A 13 1.18 11.56 9.65
N PHE A 14 1.57 10.48 9.00
CA PHE A 14 2.79 9.74 9.36
C PHE A 14 4.04 10.62 9.29
N GLY A 15 4.79 10.64 10.37
CA GLY A 15 5.98 11.49 10.51
C GLY A 15 5.70 12.90 11.02
N ALA A 16 4.46 13.25 11.36
CA ALA A 16 4.13 14.54 11.98
C ALA A 16 4.43 14.57 13.48
N ARG A 17 4.43 13.41 14.15
CA ARG A 17 4.68 13.28 15.60
C ARG A 17 5.51 12.04 15.92
N THR A 18 6.04 11.99 17.14
CA THR A 18 6.69 10.77 17.66
C THR A 18 5.63 9.72 17.98
N LEU A 19 5.81 8.51 17.45
CA LEU A 19 5.00 7.34 17.76
C LEU A 19 5.68 6.51 18.83
N LYS A 20 4.94 6.14 19.88
CA LYS A 20 5.43 5.38 21.05
C LYS A 20 4.31 4.53 21.64
N THR A 21 4.64 3.64 22.55
CA THR A 21 3.65 2.81 23.26
C THR A 21 2.50 3.67 23.81
N GLY A 22 1.26 3.24 23.53
CA GLY A 22 0.03 3.96 23.85
C GLY A 22 -0.49 4.84 22.71
N THR A 23 0.32 5.15 21.69
CA THR A 23 -0.16 5.88 20.50
C THR A 23 -1.10 4.99 19.68
N GLN A 24 -2.16 5.58 19.17
CA GLN A 24 -3.12 4.91 18.27
C GLN A 24 -3.46 5.83 17.10
N GLY A 25 -3.83 5.25 15.99
CA GLY A 25 -4.31 6.01 14.83
C GLY A 25 -3.82 5.48 13.50
N ARG A 26 -4.16 6.25 12.45
CA ARG A 26 -3.79 5.94 11.08
C ARG A 26 -2.27 5.96 10.87
N ASP A 27 -1.58 6.90 11.49
CA ASP A 27 -0.12 7.03 11.44
C ASP A 27 0.61 5.81 12.04
N VAL A 28 0.02 5.13 13.04
CA VAL A 28 0.54 3.87 13.58
C VAL A 28 0.34 2.73 12.60
N ARG A 29 -0.79 2.64 11.91
CA ARG A 29 -1.00 1.65 10.85
C ARG A 29 0.04 1.78 9.74
N VAL A 30 0.35 3.02 9.34
CA VAL A 30 1.41 3.31 8.38
C VAL A 30 2.75 2.80 8.82
N LEU A 31 3.12 3.10 10.08
CA LEU A 31 4.36 2.61 10.67
C LEU A 31 4.44 1.09 10.57
N GLN A 32 3.38 0.40 10.97
CA GLN A 32 3.31 -1.06 10.98
C GLN A 32 3.43 -1.65 9.57
N ASP A 33 2.78 -1.03 8.58
CA ASP A 33 2.93 -1.39 7.18
C ASP A 33 4.37 -1.15 6.67
N PHE A 34 4.92 0.02 6.93
CA PHE A 34 6.28 0.34 6.51
C PHE A 34 7.33 -0.57 7.16
N LEU A 35 7.16 -0.95 8.43
CA LEU A 35 8.03 -1.94 9.08
C LEU A 35 7.97 -3.28 8.34
N THR A 36 6.77 -3.74 7.99
CA THR A 36 6.59 -5.00 7.26
C THR A 36 7.26 -4.94 5.89
N ARG A 37 7.07 -3.85 5.15
CA ARG A 37 7.70 -3.62 3.82
C ARG A 37 9.21 -3.44 3.91
N ALA A 38 9.71 -2.90 5.02
CA ALA A 38 11.12 -2.85 5.33
C ALA A 38 11.68 -4.19 5.87
N GLY A 39 10.93 -5.30 5.80
CA GLY A 39 11.37 -6.64 6.20
C GLY A 39 11.24 -6.95 7.70
N VAL A 40 10.52 -6.13 8.45
CA VAL A 40 10.22 -6.37 9.87
C VAL A 40 8.73 -6.68 10.03
N ALA A 41 8.34 -7.94 9.85
CA ALA A 41 6.94 -8.38 9.89
C ALA A 41 6.22 -7.88 11.15
N THR A 42 5.12 -7.13 10.96
CA THR A 42 4.41 -6.42 12.03
C THR A 42 2.89 -6.53 11.77
N ALA A 43 2.13 -6.82 12.82
CA ALA A 43 0.67 -6.75 12.73
C ALA A 43 0.21 -5.30 12.53
N VAL A 44 -0.72 -5.06 11.60
CA VAL A 44 -1.21 -3.72 11.25
C VAL A 44 -2.58 -3.48 11.88
N ASP A 45 -2.58 -3.19 13.18
CA ASP A 45 -3.80 -2.98 13.98
C ASP A 45 -4.06 -1.50 14.33
N GLY A 46 -3.09 -0.61 14.04
CA GLY A 46 -3.15 0.80 14.36
C GLY A 46 -2.95 1.14 15.84
N ARG A 47 -2.42 0.18 16.63
CA ARG A 47 -2.11 0.35 18.04
C ARG A 47 -0.61 0.19 18.27
N PHE A 48 0.04 1.20 18.79
CA PHE A 48 1.44 1.11 19.15
C PHE A 48 1.58 0.45 20.53
N GLY A 49 1.53 -0.88 20.53
CA GLY A 49 1.73 -1.69 21.73
C GLY A 49 3.20 -2.10 21.91
N PRO A 50 3.47 -2.95 22.95
CA PRO A 50 4.81 -3.52 23.18
C PRO A 50 5.37 -4.27 21.96
N GLY A 51 4.49 -4.97 21.22
CA GLY A 51 4.84 -5.68 19.97
C GLY A 51 5.36 -4.72 18.90
N THR A 52 4.65 -3.62 18.64
CA THR A 52 5.08 -2.59 17.69
C THR A 52 6.40 -1.94 18.15
N SER A 53 6.54 -1.64 19.44
CA SER A 53 7.80 -1.09 20.02
C SER A 53 8.98 -2.04 19.81
N ALA A 54 8.79 -3.35 19.99
CA ALA A 54 9.83 -4.35 19.73
C ALA A 54 10.23 -4.40 18.25
N LYS A 55 9.27 -4.23 17.33
CA LYS A 55 9.53 -4.20 15.89
C LYS A 55 10.25 -2.91 15.47
N VAL A 56 9.90 -1.77 16.06
CA VAL A 56 10.65 -0.51 15.87
C VAL A 56 12.09 -0.70 16.32
N ARG A 57 12.34 -1.25 17.53
CA ARG A 57 13.71 -1.56 17.98
C ARG A 57 14.46 -2.51 17.06
N ALA A 58 13.80 -3.48 16.46
CA ALA A 58 14.43 -4.38 15.49
C ALA A 58 14.88 -3.63 14.23
N TRP A 59 14.05 -2.72 13.72
CA TRP A 59 14.41 -1.85 12.61
C TRP A 59 15.55 -0.88 12.98
N GLU A 60 15.47 -0.24 14.15
CA GLU A 60 16.48 0.69 14.67
C GLU A 60 17.85 -0.01 14.78
N ARG A 61 17.91 -1.23 15.36
CA ARG A 61 19.16 -2.02 15.45
C ARG A 61 19.75 -2.31 14.09
N ARG A 62 18.94 -2.78 13.15
CA ARG A 62 19.39 -3.06 11.79
C ARG A 62 19.96 -1.80 11.13
N ARG A 63 19.32 -0.67 11.31
CA ARG A 63 19.72 0.62 10.75
C ARG A 63 20.97 1.19 11.41
N ALA A 64 21.17 0.93 12.68
CA ALA A 64 22.35 1.34 13.42
C ALA A 64 23.63 0.56 13.06
N GLY A 65 23.54 -0.47 12.18
CA GLY A 65 24.69 -1.26 11.74
C GLY A 65 25.16 -2.27 12.78
N GLY A 66 24.33 -2.59 13.80
CA GLY A 66 24.73 -3.44 14.90
C GLY A 66 24.30 -4.90 14.76
N ALA A 67 25.28 -5.81 14.63
CA ALA A 67 25.10 -7.21 14.97
C ALA A 67 25.22 -7.47 16.49
N ASP A 68 25.58 -6.46 17.32
CA ASP A 68 25.89 -6.62 18.73
C ASP A 68 25.03 -5.74 19.61
N GLY A 69 24.32 -6.39 20.52
CA GLY A 69 23.29 -5.88 21.42
C GLY A 69 23.72 -4.89 22.52
N SER A 70 24.61 -3.95 22.27
CA SER A 70 25.20 -3.12 23.34
C SER A 70 25.16 -1.60 23.16
N SER A 71 24.19 -1.01 22.50
CA SER A 71 24.03 0.45 22.56
C SER A 71 22.56 0.89 22.72
N THR A 72 22.06 0.68 23.95
CA THR A 72 20.83 1.33 24.40
C THR A 72 21.12 2.79 24.71
N GLY A 73 20.61 3.73 23.92
CA GLY A 73 20.55 5.14 24.25
C GLY A 73 21.47 6.11 23.53
N ALA A 74 22.53 5.67 22.84
CA ALA A 74 23.38 6.53 22.02
C ALA A 74 22.84 6.64 20.58
N ALA A 75 22.87 7.83 19.98
CA ALA A 75 22.58 8.00 18.56
C ALA A 75 23.70 7.37 17.74
N SER A 76 23.37 6.44 16.84
CA SER A 76 24.32 5.90 15.89
C SER A 76 24.73 6.98 14.87
N SER A 77 25.83 6.73 14.12
CA SER A 77 26.25 7.57 12.98
C SER A 77 25.14 7.78 11.95
N ALA A 78 24.14 6.88 11.89
CA ALA A 78 22.92 7.00 11.09
C ALA A 78 21.84 7.90 11.71
N GLY A 79 22.06 8.45 12.92
CA GLY A 79 21.10 9.33 13.60
C GLY A 79 19.82 8.63 14.08
N VAL A 80 19.87 7.34 14.33
CA VAL A 80 18.78 6.49 14.85
C VAL A 80 19.10 6.07 16.27
N ARG A 81 18.12 6.16 17.19
CA ARG A 81 18.23 5.69 18.57
C ARG A 81 17.50 4.38 18.74
N ILE A 82 18.06 3.44 19.48
CA ILE A 82 17.41 2.15 19.75
C ILE A 82 16.56 2.28 21.01
N ASP A 83 15.41 2.94 20.92
CA ASP A 83 14.51 3.16 22.05
C ASP A 83 13.09 2.61 21.83
N GLY A 84 12.78 2.13 20.61
CA GLY A 84 11.48 1.58 20.26
C GLY A 84 10.40 2.65 20.14
N ARG A 85 10.79 3.88 19.84
CA ARG A 85 9.92 5.00 19.48
C ARG A 85 10.25 5.44 18.07
N LEU A 86 9.28 5.86 17.31
CA LEU A 86 9.55 6.40 15.97
C LEU A 86 9.40 7.91 15.98
N THR A 87 10.50 8.61 15.90
CA THR A 87 10.52 10.08 15.76
C THR A 87 10.15 10.51 14.33
N PRO A 88 9.78 11.79 14.10
CA PRO A 88 9.54 12.31 12.75
C PRO A 88 10.73 12.15 11.80
N ARG A 89 11.96 12.20 12.33
CA ARG A 89 13.19 11.95 11.55
C ARG A 89 13.28 10.50 11.12
N GLU A 90 13.07 9.57 12.03
CA GLU A 90 13.11 8.13 11.78
C GLU A 90 11.96 7.70 10.86
N ALA A 91 10.79 8.32 10.98
CA ALA A 91 9.69 8.10 10.05
C ALA A 91 10.06 8.46 8.59
N ARG A 92 10.83 9.56 8.39
CA ARG A 92 11.37 9.89 7.07
C ARG A 92 12.38 8.86 6.57
N LEU A 93 13.29 8.40 7.45
CA LEU A 93 14.27 7.38 7.11
C LEU A 93 13.62 6.04 6.73
N LEU A 94 12.62 5.62 7.51
CA LEU A 94 11.86 4.39 7.21
C LEU A 94 11.10 4.50 5.88
N ARG A 95 10.49 5.66 5.61
CA ARG A 95 9.85 5.92 4.31
C ARG A 95 10.85 5.83 3.17
N GLN A 96 12.00 6.51 3.27
CA GLN A 96 13.05 6.47 2.26
C GLN A 96 13.58 5.06 2.02
N GLU A 97 13.72 4.24 3.08
CA GLU A 97 14.14 2.84 2.96
C GLU A 97 13.12 2.01 2.17
N VAL A 98 11.83 2.16 2.49
CA VAL A 98 10.76 1.48 1.77
C VAL A 98 10.69 1.94 0.30
N GLU A 99 10.76 3.24 0.04
CA GLU A 99 10.78 3.81 -1.31
C GLU A 99 12.04 3.39 -2.10
N ALA A 100 13.21 3.31 -1.45
CA ALA A 100 14.45 2.84 -2.06
C ALA A 100 14.40 1.33 -2.36
N ALA A 101 13.84 0.53 -1.46
CA ALA A 101 13.62 -0.89 -1.68
C ALA A 101 12.67 -1.13 -2.86
N GLU A 102 11.65 -0.29 -3.01
CA GLU A 102 10.74 -0.32 -4.16
C GLU A 102 11.41 0.12 -5.47
N LYS A 103 12.34 1.08 -5.40
CA LYS A 103 13.16 1.52 -6.54
C LYS A 103 14.27 0.52 -6.88
N GLY A 104 14.85 -0.16 -5.86
CA GLY A 104 15.96 -1.09 -6.00
C GLY A 104 15.57 -2.56 -6.17
N ALA A 105 14.30 -2.89 -6.08
CA ALA A 105 13.77 -4.22 -6.33
C ALA A 105 13.68 -4.51 -7.85
N ALA A 106 14.81 -4.47 -8.52
CA ALA A 106 15.05 -5.38 -9.63
C ALA A 106 15.02 -6.83 -9.08
N PRO A 107 14.65 -7.85 -9.84
CA PRO A 107 13.94 -9.03 -9.42
C PRO A 107 14.78 -9.98 -8.58
N GLN A 108 14.64 -9.94 -7.26
CA GLN A 108 15.07 -11.01 -6.37
C GLN A 108 14.02 -11.25 -5.28
N GLN A 109 12.98 -11.94 -5.68
CA GLN A 109 12.34 -12.93 -4.82
C GLN A 109 11.85 -14.07 -5.72
N LYS A 110 12.71 -15.09 -5.80
CA LYS A 110 12.32 -16.43 -6.17
C LYS A 110 11.53 -17.01 -4.99
N ALA A 111 10.32 -16.46 -4.78
CA ALA A 111 9.26 -17.15 -4.06
C ALA A 111 8.64 -18.06 -5.12
N ALA A 112 8.49 -19.35 -4.79
CA ALA A 112 7.88 -20.33 -5.63
C ALA A 112 6.65 -19.74 -6.33
N GLU A 113 6.65 -19.78 -7.65
CA GLU A 113 5.49 -19.52 -8.49
C GLU A 113 4.42 -20.55 -8.17
N THR A 114 3.58 -20.23 -7.19
CA THR A 114 2.22 -20.72 -7.23
C THR A 114 1.51 -19.72 -8.12
N PRO A 115 0.98 -20.11 -9.28
CA PRO A 115 0.22 -19.19 -10.12
C PRO A 115 -0.88 -18.60 -9.25
N ALA A 116 -0.91 -17.27 -9.07
CA ALA A 116 -2.13 -16.63 -8.64
C ALA A 116 -3.22 -17.09 -9.62
N PRO A 117 -4.40 -17.52 -9.16
CA PRO A 117 -5.48 -17.83 -10.07
C PRO A 117 -5.64 -16.60 -10.96
N ALA A 118 -5.39 -16.78 -12.24
CA ALA A 118 -5.59 -15.76 -13.22
C ALA A 118 -7.05 -15.32 -13.08
N ALA A 119 -7.28 -14.02 -12.82
CA ALA A 119 -8.58 -13.45 -13.07
C ALA A 119 -8.86 -13.79 -14.54
N THR A 120 -9.71 -14.77 -14.76
CA THR A 120 -10.01 -15.28 -16.10
C THR A 120 -10.92 -14.28 -16.77
N ALA A 121 -10.32 -13.23 -17.33
CA ALA A 121 -11.03 -12.44 -18.33
C ALA A 121 -11.34 -13.41 -19.46
N PRO A 122 -12.62 -13.65 -19.82
CA PRO A 122 -12.94 -14.54 -20.90
C PRO A 122 -12.51 -13.86 -22.21
N GLY A 123 -11.48 -14.38 -22.83
CA GLY A 123 -11.02 -13.95 -24.15
C GLY A 123 -9.90 -12.94 -24.13
N GLU A 124 -10.15 -11.72 -24.51
CA GLU A 124 -9.14 -10.67 -24.68
C GLU A 124 -8.67 -10.06 -23.35
N GLN A 125 -7.36 -9.86 -23.23
CA GLN A 125 -6.77 -9.16 -22.08
C GLN A 125 -6.47 -7.70 -22.46
N ALA A 126 -6.46 -6.83 -21.45
CA ALA A 126 -5.95 -5.47 -21.60
C ALA A 126 -4.43 -5.49 -21.90
N THR A 127 -3.99 -4.52 -22.68
CA THR A 127 -2.56 -4.33 -23.02
C THR A 127 -2.06 -3.00 -22.48
N ILE A 128 -0.73 -2.81 -22.45
CA ILE A 128 -0.13 -1.54 -22.05
C ILE A 128 0.46 -0.87 -23.29
N GLY A 129 0.04 0.35 -23.54
CA GLY A 129 0.57 1.19 -24.62
C GLY A 129 1.96 1.75 -24.31
N PRO A 130 2.63 2.34 -25.29
CA PRO A 130 3.98 2.91 -25.14
C PRO A 130 4.03 4.09 -24.14
N ASP A 131 2.89 4.71 -23.87
CA ASP A 131 2.73 5.78 -22.88
C ASP A 131 2.48 5.25 -21.45
N GLY A 132 2.52 3.94 -21.24
CA GLY A 132 2.30 3.29 -19.95
C GLY A 132 0.83 3.19 -19.53
N LYS A 133 -0.11 3.57 -20.40
CA LYS A 133 -1.55 3.45 -20.16
C LYS A 133 -2.08 2.08 -20.57
N ALA A 134 -3.09 1.61 -19.86
CA ALA A 134 -3.78 0.40 -20.24
C ALA A 134 -4.79 0.65 -21.37
N ILE A 135 -4.86 -0.30 -22.27
CA ILE A 135 -5.83 -0.34 -23.38
C ILE A 135 -6.81 -1.45 -23.06
N ALA A 136 -8.07 -1.09 -22.87
CA ALA A 136 -9.13 -2.06 -22.58
C ALA A 136 -9.43 -2.91 -23.84
N PRO A 137 -9.69 -4.22 -23.69
CA PRO A 137 -10.18 -5.01 -24.79
C PRO A 137 -11.57 -4.55 -25.25
N ALA A 138 -11.85 -4.68 -26.52
CA ALA A 138 -13.13 -4.25 -27.12
C ALA A 138 -14.33 -4.94 -26.46
N SER A 139 -14.16 -6.22 -26.13
CA SER A 139 -15.16 -7.08 -25.49
C SER A 139 -15.42 -6.76 -24.00
N ALA A 140 -14.59 -5.91 -23.37
CA ALA A 140 -14.74 -5.59 -21.95
C ALA A 140 -16.06 -4.86 -21.66
N PRO A 141 -16.72 -5.17 -20.53
CA PRO A 141 -17.87 -4.39 -20.06
C PRO A 141 -17.54 -2.91 -19.91
N GLU A 142 -18.52 -2.05 -20.07
CA GLU A 142 -18.34 -0.60 -19.99
C GLU A 142 -17.78 -0.15 -18.63
N ALA A 143 -18.16 -0.81 -17.55
CA ALA A 143 -17.61 -0.54 -16.22
C ALA A 143 -16.10 -0.81 -16.15
N VAL A 144 -15.62 -1.88 -16.80
CA VAL A 144 -14.18 -2.22 -16.88
C VAL A 144 -13.42 -1.16 -17.69
N LYS A 145 -13.98 -0.73 -18.83
CA LYS A 145 -13.42 0.35 -19.65
C LYS A 145 -13.28 1.65 -18.85
N ARG A 146 -14.30 1.99 -18.05
CA ARG A 146 -14.25 3.17 -17.16
C ARG A 146 -13.24 3.03 -16.04
N ILE A 147 -13.08 1.84 -15.42
CA ILE A 147 -12.01 1.60 -14.42
C ILE A 147 -10.65 1.86 -15.06
N ILE A 148 -10.41 1.33 -16.26
CA ILE A 148 -9.15 1.51 -17.00
C ILE A 148 -8.95 2.98 -17.36
N ALA A 149 -9.95 3.66 -17.87
CA ALA A 149 -9.87 5.07 -18.23
C ALA A 149 -9.50 5.95 -17.01
N ALA A 150 -10.17 5.78 -15.88
CA ALA A 150 -9.85 6.50 -14.65
C ALA A 150 -8.46 6.13 -14.10
N GLY A 151 -8.08 4.85 -14.14
CA GLY A 151 -6.75 4.40 -13.78
C GLY A 151 -5.65 5.04 -14.64
N ASN A 152 -5.92 5.23 -15.94
CA ASN A 152 -5.01 5.89 -16.88
C ASN A 152 -4.78 7.38 -16.56
N GLU A 153 -5.72 8.04 -15.91
CA GLU A 153 -5.53 9.45 -15.50
C GLU A 153 -4.49 9.63 -14.40
N ILE A 154 -4.21 8.56 -13.65
CA ILE A 154 -3.33 8.59 -12.48
C ILE A 154 -2.19 7.56 -12.56
N HIS A 155 -2.01 6.88 -13.70
CA HIS A 155 -1.10 5.74 -13.83
C HIS A 155 0.36 6.06 -13.45
N ASP A 156 0.82 7.28 -13.74
CA ASP A 156 2.18 7.78 -13.51
C ASP A 156 2.29 8.72 -12.32
N MET A 157 1.17 9.06 -11.66
CA MET A 157 1.15 9.98 -10.52
C MET A 157 2.00 9.43 -9.35
N PRO A 158 2.69 10.32 -8.58
CA PRO A 158 3.55 9.89 -7.48
C PRO A 158 2.76 9.15 -6.39
N TYR A 159 3.49 8.30 -5.65
CA TYR A 159 2.95 7.74 -4.42
C TYR A 159 2.94 8.81 -3.33
N VAL A 160 1.76 9.12 -2.80
CA VAL A 160 1.59 10.00 -1.64
C VAL A 160 0.72 9.24 -0.63
N TYR A 161 1.28 8.96 0.53
CA TYR A 161 0.54 8.26 1.57
C TYR A 161 -0.70 9.05 2.01
N GLY A 162 -1.85 8.36 2.06
CA GLY A 162 -3.14 9.01 2.33
C GLY A 162 -3.69 9.80 1.14
N GLY A 163 -2.98 9.82 0.02
CA GLY A 163 -3.45 10.46 -1.21
C GLY A 163 -4.58 9.69 -1.88
N GLY A 164 -5.50 10.41 -2.53
CA GLY A 164 -6.63 9.82 -3.24
C GLY A 164 -7.82 9.44 -2.38
N HIS A 165 -7.85 9.84 -1.10
CA HIS A 165 -8.97 9.57 -0.18
C HIS A 165 -9.95 10.74 -0.04
N SER A 166 -9.80 11.78 -0.83
CA SER A 166 -10.76 12.87 -0.96
C SER A 166 -11.79 12.54 -2.05
N ALA A 167 -13.00 13.06 -1.91
CA ALA A 167 -14.04 12.85 -2.93
C ALA A 167 -13.65 13.46 -4.28
N PRO A 168 -14.01 12.81 -5.41
CA PRO A 168 -13.91 13.44 -6.74
C PRO A 168 -14.70 14.76 -6.78
N PRO A 169 -14.33 15.76 -7.64
CA PRO A 169 -13.42 15.65 -8.79
C PRO A 169 -11.97 16.08 -8.50
N ASN A 170 -11.58 16.30 -7.24
CA ASN A 170 -10.28 16.87 -6.93
C ASN A 170 -9.18 15.81 -7.08
N LYS A 171 -8.36 15.93 -8.11
CA LYS A 171 -7.14 15.13 -8.22
C LYS A 171 -6.19 15.49 -7.08
N ALA A 172 -5.73 14.47 -6.37
CA ALA A 172 -4.68 14.61 -5.36
C ALA A 172 -3.32 14.84 -6.05
N SER A 173 -2.36 15.39 -5.32
CA SER A 173 -0.97 15.52 -5.80
C SER A 173 -0.26 14.18 -5.98
N GLY A 174 -0.88 13.09 -5.51
CA GLY A 174 -0.44 11.71 -5.63
C GLY A 174 -1.40 10.78 -4.90
N TYR A 175 -1.21 9.48 -5.07
CA TYR A 175 -2.14 8.45 -4.60
C TYR A 175 -1.39 7.34 -3.88
N ASP A 176 -1.93 6.87 -2.74
CA ASP A 176 -1.49 5.61 -2.13
C ASP A 176 -2.15 4.40 -2.81
N CYS A 177 -1.91 3.20 -2.28
CA CYS A 177 -2.40 1.95 -2.86
C CYS A 177 -3.94 1.93 -2.95
N SER A 178 -4.62 2.14 -1.85
CA SER A 178 -6.09 2.11 -1.77
C SER A 178 -6.73 3.37 -2.36
N GLY A 179 -6.08 4.52 -2.26
CA GLY A 179 -6.52 5.75 -2.92
C GLY A 179 -6.50 5.65 -4.43
N SER A 180 -5.49 4.98 -5.03
CA SER A 180 -5.45 4.71 -6.47
C SER A 180 -6.62 3.84 -6.93
N MET A 181 -6.90 2.76 -6.21
CA MET A 181 -8.02 1.88 -6.50
C MET A 181 -9.36 2.61 -6.33
N SER A 182 -9.48 3.36 -5.24
CA SER A 182 -10.69 4.15 -4.98
C SER A 182 -10.97 5.14 -6.10
N TYR A 183 -9.95 5.84 -6.59
CA TYR A 183 -10.09 6.76 -7.73
C TYR A 183 -10.61 6.04 -8.98
N ALA A 184 -10.02 4.90 -9.32
CA ALA A 184 -10.44 4.12 -10.50
C ALA A 184 -11.89 3.62 -10.38
N PHE A 185 -12.29 3.10 -9.22
CA PHE A 185 -13.65 2.63 -8.99
C PHE A 185 -14.67 3.78 -8.89
N GLN A 186 -14.29 4.92 -8.36
CA GLN A 186 -15.13 6.12 -8.35
C GLN A 186 -15.36 6.66 -9.76
N GLY A 187 -14.32 6.70 -10.60
CA GLY A 187 -14.43 7.06 -12.01
C GLY A 187 -15.33 6.12 -12.81
N ALA A 188 -15.40 4.85 -12.41
CA ALA A 188 -16.34 3.89 -12.99
C ALA A 188 -17.76 3.96 -12.39
N GLY A 189 -17.99 4.76 -11.35
CA GLY A 189 -19.27 4.86 -10.66
C GLY A 189 -19.59 3.68 -9.72
N LEU A 190 -18.59 2.84 -9.42
CA LEU A 190 -18.76 1.64 -8.59
C LEU A 190 -18.54 1.90 -7.10
N LEU A 191 -17.91 3.01 -6.76
CA LEU A 191 -17.59 3.38 -5.39
C LEU A 191 -17.97 4.85 -5.13
N LYS A 192 -18.69 5.12 -4.03
CA LYS A 192 -19.06 6.50 -3.65
C LYS A 192 -17.97 7.16 -2.82
N ASN A 193 -17.43 6.45 -1.83
CA ASN A 193 -16.43 6.95 -0.90
C ASN A 193 -15.15 6.13 -1.02
N ALA A 194 -14.00 6.79 -0.88
CA ALA A 194 -12.73 6.09 -0.90
C ALA A 194 -12.61 5.11 0.28
N LEU A 195 -12.06 3.93 -0.01
CA LEU A 195 -11.76 2.87 0.95
C LEU A 195 -10.27 2.86 1.27
N ASP A 196 -9.93 2.41 2.46
CA ASP A 196 -8.56 1.98 2.79
C ASP A 196 -8.33 0.52 2.35
N SER A 197 -7.11 0.03 2.52
CA SER A 197 -6.74 -1.34 2.11
C SER A 197 -7.53 -2.42 2.85
N SER A 198 -7.90 -2.21 4.12
CA SER A 198 -8.77 -3.10 4.89
C SER A 198 -10.21 -3.06 4.39
N GLY A 199 -10.67 -1.89 3.95
CA GLY A 199 -11.98 -1.73 3.31
C GLY A 199 -12.08 -2.54 2.03
N PHE A 200 -11.03 -2.56 1.19
CA PHE A 200 -11.01 -3.41 0.01
C PHE A 200 -10.99 -4.91 0.32
N ALA A 201 -10.46 -5.32 1.47
CA ALA A 201 -10.56 -6.71 1.92
C ALA A 201 -12.00 -7.15 2.28
N ALA A 202 -12.92 -6.18 2.44
CA ALA A 202 -14.32 -6.43 2.79
C ALA A 202 -15.32 -5.98 1.70
N TRP A 203 -14.87 -5.26 0.67
CA TRP A 203 -15.72 -4.66 -0.34
C TRP A 203 -15.97 -5.59 -1.52
N GLY A 204 -17.21 -5.66 -1.99
CA GLY A 204 -17.62 -6.50 -3.10
C GLY A 204 -17.91 -7.94 -2.70
N ASP A 205 -18.11 -8.79 -3.68
CA ASP A 205 -18.39 -10.21 -3.50
C ASP A 205 -17.09 -11.00 -3.26
N PRO A 206 -17.11 -12.12 -2.52
CA PRO A 206 -15.91 -12.89 -2.19
C PRO A 206 -15.33 -13.64 -3.39
N GLY A 207 -14.00 -13.76 -3.42
CA GLY A 207 -13.26 -14.51 -4.43
C GLY A 207 -12.89 -13.67 -5.65
N PRO A 208 -12.26 -14.28 -6.66
CA PRO A 208 -11.87 -13.62 -7.89
C PRO A 208 -13.08 -13.30 -8.76
N GLY A 209 -13.01 -12.15 -9.44
CA GLY A 209 -13.99 -11.76 -10.46
C GLY A 209 -13.58 -12.19 -11.86
N GLN A 210 -14.53 -12.09 -12.78
CA GLN A 210 -14.30 -12.44 -14.19
C GLN A 210 -13.40 -11.40 -14.89
N TRP A 211 -13.62 -10.12 -14.58
CA TRP A 211 -12.91 -8.99 -15.19
C TRP A 211 -12.04 -8.23 -14.20
N VAL A 212 -12.48 -8.18 -12.94
CA VAL A 212 -11.82 -7.37 -11.91
C VAL A 212 -11.71 -8.16 -10.62
N THR A 213 -10.48 -8.30 -10.13
CA THR A 213 -10.23 -8.85 -8.78
C THR A 213 -9.49 -7.81 -7.96
N THR A 214 -9.98 -7.53 -6.77
CA THR A 214 -9.30 -6.69 -5.78
C THR A 214 -8.62 -7.57 -4.73
N TYR A 215 -7.47 -7.15 -4.33
CA TYR A 215 -6.63 -7.80 -3.32
C TYR A 215 -6.40 -6.81 -2.19
N GLY A 216 -6.90 -7.10 -1.01
CA GLY A 216 -6.79 -6.23 0.16
C GLY A 216 -6.28 -6.95 1.40
N ASN A 217 -5.46 -6.28 2.18
CA ASN A 217 -5.11 -6.66 3.55
C ASN A 217 -4.90 -5.41 4.40
N ALA A 218 -4.50 -5.56 5.67
CA ALA A 218 -4.34 -4.43 6.57
C ALA A 218 -3.24 -3.42 6.14
N GLY A 219 -2.31 -3.81 5.27
CA GLY A 219 -1.14 -2.99 4.91
C GLY A 219 -1.09 -2.53 3.46
N HIS A 220 -1.76 -3.24 2.55
CA HIS A 220 -1.69 -2.93 1.12
C HIS A 220 -2.93 -3.39 0.38
N SER A 221 -3.18 -2.77 -0.76
CA SER A 221 -4.19 -3.24 -1.72
C SER A 221 -3.75 -2.96 -3.15
N TYR A 222 -4.20 -3.84 -4.05
CA TYR A 222 -4.04 -3.70 -5.50
C TYR A 222 -5.22 -4.38 -6.19
N MET A 223 -5.32 -4.23 -7.50
CA MET A 223 -6.33 -4.92 -8.29
C MET A 223 -5.74 -5.49 -9.57
N VAL A 224 -6.40 -6.48 -10.11
CA VAL A 224 -6.19 -6.99 -11.48
C VAL A 224 -7.45 -6.65 -12.28
N VAL A 225 -7.27 -5.99 -13.41
CA VAL A 225 -8.35 -5.54 -14.30
C VAL A 225 -8.06 -6.04 -15.69
N ALA A 226 -8.93 -6.86 -16.25
CA ALA A 226 -8.77 -7.49 -17.57
C ALA A 226 -7.35 -8.07 -17.78
N GLY A 227 -6.82 -8.76 -16.75
CA GLY A 227 -5.49 -9.39 -16.78
C GLY A 227 -4.32 -8.48 -16.43
N LEU A 228 -4.46 -7.15 -16.39
CA LEU A 228 -3.40 -6.24 -15.96
C LEU A 228 -3.48 -5.94 -14.46
N ARG A 229 -2.33 -5.99 -13.79
CA ARG A 229 -2.21 -5.54 -12.40
C ARG A 229 -2.15 -4.02 -12.34
N PHE A 230 -2.99 -3.41 -11.52
CA PHE A 230 -2.95 -1.99 -11.15
C PHE A 230 -2.48 -1.86 -9.71
N ASP A 231 -1.25 -1.42 -9.51
CA ASP A 231 -0.56 -1.46 -8.23
C ASP A 231 0.43 -0.30 -8.10
N THR A 232 0.53 0.29 -6.92
CA THR A 232 1.58 1.25 -6.59
C THR A 232 2.93 0.58 -6.35
N SER A 233 2.95 -0.69 -5.92
CA SER A 233 4.18 -1.47 -5.80
C SER A 233 4.73 -1.81 -7.18
N GLY A 234 6.01 -1.50 -7.41
CA GLY A 234 6.67 -1.70 -8.71
C GLY A 234 6.46 -0.56 -9.71
N ARG A 235 5.59 0.42 -9.41
CA ARG A 235 5.34 1.57 -10.28
C ARG A 235 6.62 2.32 -10.63
N ALA A 236 7.51 2.53 -9.67
CA ALA A 236 8.77 3.25 -9.91
C ALA A 236 9.65 2.59 -10.98
N ASN A 237 9.59 1.27 -11.10
CA ASN A 237 10.34 0.51 -12.11
C ASN A 237 9.57 0.41 -13.44
N ALA A 238 8.24 0.31 -13.38
CA ALA A 238 7.39 0.16 -14.54
C ALA A 238 7.04 1.51 -15.21
N GLY A 239 7.27 2.64 -14.55
CA GLY A 239 6.82 3.96 -15.00
C GLY A 239 5.30 4.15 -14.90
N SER A 240 4.56 3.11 -14.54
CA SER A 240 3.10 3.08 -14.49
C SER A 240 2.60 2.22 -13.35
N ARG A 241 1.38 2.48 -12.87
CA ARG A 241 0.65 1.54 -12.00
C ARG A 241 0.18 0.30 -12.75
N TRP A 242 0.00 0.38 -14.05
CA TRP A 242 -0.33 -0.76 -14.90
C TRP A 242 0.90 -1.62 -15.15
N GLN A 243 0.77 -2.91 -14.88
CA GLN A 243 1.88 -3.86 -14.95
C GLN A 243 1.37 -5.20 -15.48
N THR A 244 2.14 -5.81 -16.38
CA THR A 244 1.85 -7.16 -16.91
C THR A 244 2.29 -8.24 -15.92
N LYS A 245 3.34 -7.96 -15.14
CA LYS A 245 3.85 -8.90 -14.14
C LYS A 245 2.90 -9.00 -12.96
N GLN A 246 2.40 -10.19 -12.69
CA GLN A 246 1.60 -10.48 -11.51
C GLN A 246 2.50 -10.61 -10.26
N ARG A 247 1.88 -10.55 -9.08
CA ARG A 247 2.52 -10.78 -7.78
C ARG A 247 1.78 -11.88 -7.01
N SER A 248 2.43 -12.44 -6.00
CA SER A 248 1.76 -13.38 -5.10
C SER A 248 0.58 -12.71 -4.39
N SER A 249 -0.57 -13.37 -4.37
CA SER A 249 -1.76 -12.98 -3.60
C SER A 249 -1.75 -13.53 -2.16
N ALA A 250 -0.70 -14.23 -1.77
CA ALA A 250 -0.60 -14.79 -0.41
C ALA A 250 -0.70 -13.68 0.65
N GLY A 251 -1.61 -13.86 1.60
CA GLY A 251 -1.87 -12.88 2.66
C GLY A 251 -2.82 -11.74 2.27
N TYR A 252 -3.45 -11.83 1.10
CA TYR A 252 -4.52 -10.91 0.67
C TYR A 252 -5.88 -11.62 0.72
N THR A 253 -6.91 -10.84 0.99
CA THR A 253 -8.30 -11.25 0.75
C THR A 253 -8.68 -10.85 -0.66
N GLU A 254 -9.19 -11.80 -1.43
CA GLU A 254 -9.66 -11.60 -2.80
C GLU A 254 -11.13 -11.23 -2.80
N ARG A 255 -11.48 -10.18 -3.52
CA ARG A 255 -12.84 -9.69 -3.70
C ARG A 255 -13.02 -9.20 -5.14
N HIS A 256 -14.26 -9.06 -5.57
CA HIS A 256 -14.57 -8.46 -6.87
C HIS A 256 -15.82 -7.56 -6.79
N PRO A 257 -15.91 -6.52 -7.62
CA PRO A 257 -17.15 -5.77 -7.78
C PRO A 257 -18.24 -6.68 -8.33
N ARG A 258 -19.45 -6.55 -7.81
CA ARG A 258 -20.59 -7.39 -8.23
C ARG A 258 -20.78 -7.35 -9.75
N GLY A 259 -20.79 -8.53 -10.37
CA GLY A 259 -20.98 -8.70 -11.81
C GLY A 259 -19.73 -8.44 -12.67
N LEU A 260 -18.57 -8.25 -12.08
CA LEU A 260 -17.28 -8.12 -12.76
C LEU A 260 -16.30 -9.17 -12.24
#